data_459911e184556edbc86e3b461de0fe76
#
_entry.id   459911e184556edbc86e3b461de0fe76
#
_cell.length_a   1.000
_cell.length_b   1.000
_cell.length_c   1.000
_cell.angle_alpha   90.00
_cell.angle_beta   90.00
_cell.angle_gamma   90.00
#
_symmetry.space_group_name_H-M   'P 1'
#
loop_
_entity.id
_entity.type
_entity.pdbx_description
1 polymer ?
#
loop_
_entity_poly.entity_id
_entity_poly.type
_entity_poly.pdbx_seq_one_letter_code
_entity_poly.pdbx_strand_id
1 'polypeptide(L)'
;MTDEPDKICRKRRRSRPKHLKINCLMYAIVDIAGQQFKVEAGNEIFVQRLADAKGADVEFDKVLLVADGEAVKVGTPYVEGAIVKATVLDDDAKADKVLVFKKIRRKGFQKLNGHRQKLTKIKINAIA
;
A
#
# COMPACT_ATOMS: atom_id res chain seq x y z
N MET A 1 -47.72 -35.42 39.62
CA MET A 1 -46.53 -36.25 39.50
C MET A 1 -46.02 -36.11 38.10
N THR A 2 -44.92 -35.54 37.98
CA THR A 2 -43.94 -35.45 36.92
C THR A 2 -43.62 -33.98 36.59
N ASP A 3 -42.57 -33.58 37.22
CA ASP A 3 -41.83 -32.36 36.97
C ASP A 3 -41.21 -32.40 35.60
N GLU A 4 -41.46 -31.38 34.84
CA GLU A 4 -40.68 -31.05 33.66
C GLU A 4 -39.84 -29.82 33.97
N PRO A 5 -38.50 -29.94 34.06
CA PRO A 5 -37.69 -28.79 34.32
C PRO A 5 -37.41 -28.00 33.02
N ASP A 6 -37.73 -26.74 33.12
CA ASP A 6 -37.39 -25.61 32.30
C ASP A 6 -36.17 -25.77 31.39
N LYS A 7 -36.43 -25.71 30.11
CA LYS A 7 -35.38 -25.46 29.09
C LYS A 7 -34.98 -24.00 29.16
N ILE A 8 -34.07 -23.70 30.05
CA ILE A 8 -33.37 -22.42 30.10
C ILE A 8 -32.60 -22.25 28.80
N CYS A 9 -33.13 -21.39 27.96
CA CYS A 9 -32.52 -20.91 26.75
C CYS A 9 -31.21 -20.18 27.12
N ARG A 10 -30.08 -20.88 27.15
CA ARG A 10 -28.76 -20.30 27.32
C ARG A 10 -28.47 -19.46 26.11
N LYS A 11 -28.80 -18.17 26.18
CA LYS A 11 -28.28 -17.15 25.28
C LYS A 11 -26.76 -17.27 25.25
N ARG A 12 -26.23 -17.84 24.16
CA ARG A 12 -24.80 -17.81 23.87
C ARG A 12 -24.35 -16.36 23.87
N ARG A 13 -23.75 -15.95 24.99
CA ARG A 13 -23.02 -14.68 25.05
C ARG A 13 -21.94 -14.76 23.94
N ARG A 14 -22.16 -14.05 22.85
CA ARG A 14 -21.10 -13.81 21.88
C ARG A 14 -19.96 -13.18 22.66
N SER A 15 -18.90 -13.96 22.87
CA SER A 15 -17.66 -13.45 23.43
C SER A 15 -17.23 -12.28 22.54
N ARG A 16 -17.19 -11.09 23.11
CA ARG A 16 -16.57 -9.93 22.47
C ARG A 16 -15.17 -10.39 22.03
N PRO A 17 -14.76 -10.13 20.80
CA PRO A 17 -13.40 -10.43 20.42
C PRO A 17 -12.49 -9.70 21.39
N LYS A 18 -11.67 -10.48 22.10
CA LYS A 18 -10.62 -9.96 22.95
C LYS A 18 -9.84 -8.97 22.12
N HIS A 19 -9.66 -7.77 22.63
CA HIS A 19 -8.82 -6.72 22.11
C HIS A 19 -7.86 -7.27 21.05
N LEU A 20 -8.12 -6.88 19.78
CA LEU A 20 -7.02 -6.84 18.83
C LEU A 20 -5.94 -6.03 19.55
N LYS A 21 -4.84 -6.68 19.88
CA LYS A 21 -3.61 -5.96 20.17
C LYS A 21 -3.47 -5.03 19.00
N ILE A 22 -3.62 -3.74 19.21
CA ILE A 22 -3.17 -2.72 18.27
C ILE A 22 -1.67 -2.99 18.26
N ASN A 23 -1.23 -3.84 17.31
CA ASN A 23 0.17 -3.84 16.98
C ASN A 23 0.46 -2.39 16.69
N CYS A 24 1.43 -1.82 17.38
CA CYS A 24 1.98 -0.53 17.02
C CYS A 24 2.40 -0.67 15.56
N LEU A 25 1.51 -0.25 14.66
CA LEU A 25 1.75 -0.32 13.24
C LEU A 25 2.76 0.77 12.94
N MET A 26 4.02 0.35 12.83
CA MET A 26 5.06 1.22 12.31
C MET A 26 4.75 1.47 10.85
N TYR A 27 4.49 2.73 10.50
CA TYR A 27 4.32 3.15 9.12
C TYR A 27 5.19 4.37 8.80
N ALA A 28 5.54 4.50 7.55
CA ALA A 28 6.26 5.66 7.06
C ALA A 28 5.57 6.28 5.85
N ILE A 29 5.81 7.57 5.63
CA ILE A 29 5.46 8.25 4.38
C ILE A 29 6.76 8.52 3.65
N VAL A 30 6.88 7.95 2.45
CA VAL A 30 8.08 7.97 1.62
C VAL A 30 7.78 8.58 0.27
N ASP A 31 8.69 9.38 -0.25
CA ASP A 31 8.65 9.89 -1.63
C ASP A 31 9.41 8.91 -2.54
N ILE A 32 8.68 8.26 -3.44
CA ILE A 32 9.22 7.31 -4.42
C ILE A 32 8.89 7.82 -5.81
N ALA A 33 9.90 8.10 -6.60
CA ALA A 33 9.76 8.60 -7.98
C ALA A 33 8.81 9.81 -8.11
N GLY A 34 8.83 10.72 -7.14
CA GLY A 34 8.00 11.93 -7.12
C GLY A 34 6.57 11.73 -6.64
N GLN A 35 6.25 10.58 -6.07
CA GLN A 35 4.95 10.29 -5.46
C GLN A 35 5.13 9.85 -4.01
N GLN A 36 4.22 10.30 -3.16
CA GLN A 36 4.24 9.97 -1.73
C GLN A 36 3.36 8.74 -1.47
N PHE A 37 3.94 7.77 -0.77
CA PHE A 37 3.27 6.53 -0.38
C PHE A 37 3.32 6.35 1.13
N LYS A 38 2.17 5.96 1.70
CA LYS A 38 2.14 5.39 3.04
C LYS A 38 2.56 3.93 2.94
N VAL A 39 3.60 3.55 3.64
CA VAL A 39 4.17 2.20 3.63
C VAL A 39 4.25 1.60 5.01
N GLU A 40 4.05 0.31 5.09
CA GLU A 40 4.19 -0.52 6.29
C GLU A 40 5.10 -1.70 5.94
N ALA A 41 5.78 -2.26 6.92
CA ALA A 41 6.60 -3.44 6.70
C ALA A 41 5.77 -4.61 6.17
N GLY A 42 6.21 -5.24 5.09
CA GLY A 42 5.51 -6.33 4.42
C GLY A 42 4.52 -5.90 3.32
N ASN A 43 4.26 -4.60 3.14
CA ASN A 43 3.37 -4.12 2.09
C ASN A 43 3.97 -4.32 0.70
N GLU A 44 3.10 -4.66 -0.25
CA GLU A 44 3.41 -4.69 -1.68
C GLU A 44 2.70 -3.53 -2.37
N ILE A 45 3.47 -2.66 -3.00
CA ILE A 45 2.94 -1.46 -3.66
C ILE A 45 3.42 -1.37 -5.11
N PHE A 46 2.63 -0.71 -5.95
CA PHE A 46 3.01 -0.34 -7.32
C PHE A 46 3.48 1.10 -7.35
N VAL A 47 4.69 1.31 -7.82
CA VAL A 47 5.31 2.64 -7.96
C VAL A 47 5.61 2.93 -9.42
N GLN A 48 5.92 4.18 -9.73
CA GLN A 48 6.42 4.54 -11.06
C GLN A 48 7.67 3.72 -11.39
N ARG A 49 7.89 3.46 -12.67
CA ARG A 49 8.97 2.59 -13.10
C ARG A 49 10.32 3.04 -12.55
N LEU A 50 10.94 2.12 -11.81
CA LEU A 50 12.33 2.24 -11.36
C LEU A 50 13.27 1.67 -12.43
N ALA A 51 14.55 2.04 -12.36
CA ALA A 51 15.58 1.50 -13.25
C ALA A 51 16.11 0.13 -12.82
N ASP A 52 15.74 -0.28 -11.61
CA ASP A 52 16.26 -1.48 -10.96
C ASP A 52 15.60 -2.74 -11.51
N ALA A 53 16.38 -3.80 -11.61
CA ALA A 53 15.93 -5.09 -12.11
C ALA A 53 15.14 -5.87 -11.04
N LYS A 54 14.36 -6.84 -11.49
CA LYS A 54 13.64 -7.77 -10.63
C LYS A 54 14.58 -8.48 -9.66
N GLY A 55 14.23 -8.49 -8.38
CA GLY A 55 15.00 -9.10 -7.30
C GLY A 55 16.09 -8.18 -6.73
N ALA A 56 16.22 -6.95 -7.21
CA ALA A 56 17.13 -5.98 -6.63
C ALA A 56 16.58 -5.40 -5.32
N ASP A 57 17.46 -5.16 -4.37
CA ASP A 57 17.13 -4.42 -3.16
C ASP A 57 17.36 -2.93 -3.41
N VAL A 58 16.36 -2.13 -3.03
CA VAL A 58 16.36 -0.67 -3.21
C VAL A 58 16.18 0.00 -1.86
N GLU A 59 16.90 1.06 -1.63
CA GLU A 59 16.81 1.86 -0.42
C GLU A 59 16.24 3.24 -0.76
N PHE A 60 15.27 3.69 0.04
CA PHE A 60 14.66 5.01 -0.09
C PHE A 60 15.00 5.85 1.14
N ASP A 61 15.70 6.94 0.90
CA ASP A 61 16.16 7.91 1.91
C ASP A 61 15.20 9.08 2.09
N LYS A 62 14.30 9.32 1.13
CA LYS A 62 13.35 10.43 1.16
C LYS A 62 12.12 10.11 2.00
N VAL A 63 12.31 9.96 3.29
CA VAL A 63 11.24 9.67 4.24
C VAL A 63 10.74 10.97 4.85
N LEU A 64 9.45 11.28 4.67
CA LEU A 64 8.83 12.51 5.18
C LEU A 64 8.34 12.37 6.61
N LEU A 65 7.85 11.19 6.96
CA LEU A 65 7.29 10.92 8.27
C LEU A 65 7.50 9.46 8.64
N VAL A 66 7.83 9.21 9.89
CA VAL A 66 7.84 7.88 10.50
C VAL A 66 6.97 7.91 11.74
N ALA A 67 6.00 7.02 11.80
CA ALA A 67 5.16 6.81 12.98
C ALA A 67 5.45 5.43 13.55
N ASP A 68 5.87 5.41 14.80
CA ASP A 68 6.14 4.21 15.57
C ASP A 68 5.17 4.16 16.76
N GLY A 69 3.96 3.67 16.48
CA GLY A 69 2.90 3.60 17.47
C GLY A 69 2.50 4.97 18.03
N GLU A 70 3.06 5.33 19.18
CA GLU A 70 2.77 6.60 19.87
C GLU A 70 3.72 7.73 19.46
N ALA A 71 4.91 7.41 18.98
CA ALA A 71 5.91 8.38 18.59
C ALA A 71 5.83 8.68 17.10
N VAL A 72 5.61 9.96 16.75
CA VAL A 72 5.60 10.42 15.36
C VAL A 72 6.75 11.38 15.14
N LYS A 73 7.62 11.05 14.18
CA LYS A 73 8.72 11.90 13.74
C LYS A 73 8.36 12.49 12.38
N VAL A 74 8.27 13.80 12.31
CA VAL A 74 7.98 14.55 11.08
C VAL A 74 9.25 15.19 10.57
N GLY A 75 9.57 15.00 9.30
CA GLY A 75 10.72 15.63 8.66
C GLY A 75 10.50 17.07 8.26
N THR A 76 11.59 17.82 8.14
CA THR A 76 11.60 19.20 7.67
C THR A 76 12.64 19.40 6.55
N PRO A 77 12.39 18.95 5.32
CA PRO A 77 11.29 18.16 4.78
C PRO A 77 11.42 16.64 4.99
N TYR A 78 12.62 16.12 5.22
CA TYR A 78 12.89 14.69 5.39
C TYR A 78 13.33 14.37 6.83
N VAL A 79 13.02 13.16 7.26
CA VAL A 79 13.48 12.64 8.56
C VAL A 79 14.93 12.19 8.41
N GLU A 80 15.83 12.77 9.20
CA GLU A 80 17.22 12.39 9.17
C GLU A 80 17.44 10.98 9.76
N GLY A 81 18.18 10.16 9.00
CA GLY A 81 18.54 8.80 9.42
C GLY A 81 17.47 7.74 9.20
N ALA A 82 16.30 8.10 8.66
CA ALA A 82 15.27 7.12 8.31
C ALA A 82 15.51 6.59 6.89
N ILE A 83 15.51 5.26 6.75
CA ILE A 83 15.67 4.57 5.45
C ILE A 83 14.63 3.49 5.33
N VAL A 84 13.99 3.41 4.18
CA VAL A 84 13.04 2.34 3.85
C VAL A 84 13.68 1.38 2.87
N LYS A 85 13.78 0.11 3.26
CA LYS A 85 14.32 -0.96 2.42
C LYS A 85 13.20 -1.72 1.73
N ALA A 86 13.33 -1.89 0.43
CA ALA A 86 12.37 -2.63 -0.38
C ALA A 86 13.08 -3.53 -1.38
N THR A 87 12.39 -4.59 -1.80
CA THR A 87 12.85 -5.49 -2.87
C THR A 87 11.91 -5.37 -4.07
N VAL A 88 12.47 -5.28 -5.26
CA VAL A 88 11.71 -5.27 -6.51
C VAL A 88 11.18 -6.67 -6.80
N LEU A 89 9.86 -6.82 -6.83
CA LEU A 89 9.19 -8.08 -7.18
C LEU A 89 9.02 -8.23 -8.69
N ASP A 90 8.62 -7.14 -9.36
CA ASP A 90 8.37 -7.12 -10.81
C ASP A 90 8.70 -5.73 -11.36
N ASP A 91 9.52 -5.69 -12.39
CA ASP A 91 10.00 -4.46 -13.03
C ASP A 91 9.19 -4.04 -14.27
N ASP A 92 8.37 -4.93 -14.84
CA ASP A 92 7.53 -4.66 -16.03
C ASP A 92 6.03 -4.81 -15.75
N ALA A 93 5.59 -4.52 -14.54
CA ALA A 93 4.17 -4.47 -14.23
C ALA A 93 3.47 -3.39 -15.08
N LYS A 94 2.30 -3.71 -15.62
CA LYS A 94 1.54 -2.82 -16.50
C LYS A 94 0.21 -2.46 -15.84
N ALA A 95 -0.08 -1.16 -15.78
CA ALA A 95 -1.39 -0.67 -15.38
C ALA A 95 -2.48 -1.03 -16.39
N ASP A 96 -3.71 -0.77 -16.05
CA ASP A 96 -4.86 -0.96 -16.93
C ASP A 96 -4.72 -0.12 -18.21
N LYS A 97 -5.30 -0.67 -19.29
CA LYS A 97 -5.26 0.00 -20.60
C LYS A 97 -6.23 1.16 -20.62
N VAL A 98 -5.71 2.36 -20.81
CA VAL A 98 -6.50 3.56 -21.02
C VAL A 98 -6.69 3.78 -22.51
N LEU A 99 -7.95 3.83 -22.95
CA LEU A 99 -8.30 4.12 -24.34
C LEU A 99 -8.39 5.63 -24.54
N VAL A 100 -7.52 6.15 -25.42
CA VAL A 100 -7.49 7.56 -25.78
C VAL A 100 -8.18 7.71 -27.14
N PHE A 101 -9.42 8.13 -27.14
CA PHE A 101 -10.23 8.34 -28.33
C PHE A 101 -10.29 9.83 -28.67
N LYS A 102 -9.98 10.17 -29.94
CA LYS A 102 -10.09 11.53 -30.46
C LYS A 102 -10.92 11.51 -31.73
N LYS A 103 -11.90 12.41 -31.80
CA LYS A 103 -12.72 12.61 -32.98
C LYS A 103 -12.98 14.10 -33.17
N ILE A 104 -12.93 14.56 -34.44
CA ILE A 104 -13.31 15.91 -34.82
C ILE A 104 -14.58 15.81 -35.65
N ARG A 105 -15.62 16.52 -35.24
CA ARG A 105 -16.91 16.55 -35.93
C ARG A 105 -16.75 17.08 -37.35
N ARG A 106 -17.42 16.45 -38.33
CA ARG A 106 -17.51 16.86 -39.74
C ARG A 106 -16.19 16.86 -40.51
N LYS A 107 -15.06 16.38 -39.95
CA LYS A 107 -13.77 16.35 -40.63
C LYS A 107 -13.24 14.96 -40.94
N GLY A 108 -14.03 13.90 -40.68
CA GLY A 108 -13.58 12.52 -40.89
C GLY A 108 -12.41 12.08 -40.01
N PHE A 109 -11.93 12.93 -39.10
CA PHE A 109 -10.83 12.59 -38.21
C PHE A 109 -11.33 11.74 -37.07
N GLN A 110 -10.81 10.53 -36.96
CA GLN A 110 -11.07 9.64 -35.83
C GLN A 110 -9.79 8.85 -35.52
N LYS A 111 -9.37 8.87 -34.26
CA LYS A 111 -8.16 8.16 -33.80
C LYS A 111 -8.40 7.51 -32.47
N LEU A 112 -8.07 6.23 -32.36
CA LEU A 112 -8.14 5.46 -31.12
C LEU A 112 -6.76 4.91 -30.81
N ASN A 113 -6.18 5.34 -29.70
CA ASN A 113 -4.92 4.83 -29.18
C ASN A 113 -5.14 4.22 -27.79
N GLY A 114 -4.42 3.15 -27.48
CA GLY A 114 -4.38 2.60 -26.13
C GLY A 114 -3.06 2.93 -25.45
N HIS A 115 -3.11 3.31 -24.19
CA HIS A 115 -1.94 3.53 -23.35
C HIS A 115 -1.95 2.61 -22.15
N ARG A 116 -0.80 2.02 -21.80
CA ARG A 116 -0.56 1.31 -20.56
C ARG A 116 0.68 1.89 -19.89
N GLN A 117 0.50 2.38 -18.66
CA GLN A 117 1.61 2.87 -17.86
C GLN A 117 2.45 1.67 -17.37
N LYS A 118 3.76 1.78 -17.51
CA LYS A 118 4.70 0.83 -16.91
C LYS A 118 4.95 1.22 -15.47
N LEU A 119 4.84 0.24 -14.59
CA LEU A 119 5.01 0.36 -13.15
C LEU A 119 6.04 -0.67 -12.68
N THR A 120 6.55 -0.48 -11.49
CA THR A 120 7.38 -1.45 -10.78
C THR A 120 6.65 -1.89 -9.52
N LYS A 121 6.57 -3.19 -9.28
CA LYS A 121 6.01 -3.75 -8.05
C LYS A 121 7.13 -3.97 -7.06
N ILE A 122 7.03 -3.34 -5.90
CA ILE A 122 8.00 -3.46 -4.83
C ILE A 122 7.36 -3.99 -3.56
N LYS A 123 8.14 -4.69 -2.76
CA LYS A 123 7.77 -5.15 -1.41
C LYS A 123 8.63 -4.42 -0.39
N ILE A 124 7.98 -3.82 0.59
CA ILE A 124 8.66 -3.15 1.70
C ILE A 124 9.13 -4.20 2.70
N ASN A 125 10.43 -4.26 2.93
CA ASN A 125 11.02 -5.22 3.87
C ASN A 125 11.08 -4.66 5.28
N ALA A 126 11.65 -3.46 5.43
CA ALA A 126 11.83 -2.82 6.73
C ALA A 126 11.84 -1.30 6.61
N ILE A 127 11.45 -0.66 7.70
CA ILE A 127 11.57 0.78 7.94
C ILE A 127 12.59 0.93 9.06
N ALA A 128 13.67 1.64 8.80
CA ALA A 128 14.77 1.85 9.75
C ALA A 128 14.90 3.34 10.08
#